data_8b0e4b426a93a8c8ac9a14727c0e3353
#
_entry.id   8b0e4b426a93a8c8ac9a14727c0e3353
#
_cell.length_a   1.000
_cell.length_b   1.000
_cell.length_c   1.000
_cell.angle_alpha   90.00
_cell.angle_beta   90.00
_cell.angle_gamma   90.00
#
_symmetry.space_group_name_H-M   'P 1'
#
loop_
_entity.id
_entity.type
_entity.pdbx_description
1 polymer ?
#
loop_
_entity_poly.entity_id
_entity_poly.type
_entity_poly.pdbx_seq_one_letter_code
_entity_poly.pdbx_strand_id
1 'polypeptide(L)'
;MIEEGLDGVDFVAVNTDAQALAGSNATKKINIGLNLTKGLGAWANPEVGRKSAEESSDDIKTMLMDADMVFVTAGMWGGTGTGAAPVIAQMAREMGILTVWVVTKPFSFEGKRRFASALEGLERMKASVDTLIVIPNDKIFNIIDKKTTFKQAFSMIDKILLLGVQGISDLIVRPGDINIDFADIKMIMSGAWTALLGIWYGEGENRAVDAARRAVDNPLLEASLDGAKSIIFAVTGGDDLTPMEVQEASRVVEEIADPEAMIIWGMTFDESYHGEVKVTIVATWFPDIVQTSMIKDMGTKRTKRSFTERMWASGMENRGSARTGTGADYVNRAMDDEGVQSQVHVEQQQQPTRDEDFETPAFLRKKLAS
;
A
#
# COMPACT_ATOMS: atom_id res chain seq x y z
N MET A 1 -8.76 9.71 8.86
CA MET A 1 -8.36 8.97 10.07
C MET A 1 -8.87 9.64 11.35
N ILE A 2 -8.45 10.87 11.69
CA ILE A 2 -8.87 11.54 12.93
C ILE A 2 -10.39 11.76 12.98
N GLU A 3 -11.02 12.15 11.87
CA GLU A 3 -12.48 12.37 11.79
C GLU A 3 -13.31 11.09 11.91
N GLU A 4 -12.76 9.96 11.52
CA GLU A 4 -13.45 8.66 11.63
C GLU A 4 -13.32 8.07 13.06
N GLY A 5 -12.32 8.54 13.82
CA GLY A 5 -12.00 8.06 15.17
C GLY A 5 -11.37 6.67 15.16
N LEU A 6 -10.36 6.47 15.97
CA LEU A 6 -9.83 5.15 16.31
C LEU A 6 -9.79 5.05 17.83
N ASP A 7 -10.40 4.01 18.36
CA ASP A 7 -10.42 3.78 19.80
C ASP A 7 -8.99 3.48 20.31
N GLY A 8 -8.64 4.06 21.46
CA GLY A 8 -7.35 3.79 22.11
C GLY A 8 -6.10 4.29 21.37
N VAL A 9 -6.24 5.16 20.36
CA VAL A 9 -5.14 5.71 19.57
C VAL A 9 -5.03 7.22 19.75
N ASP A 10 -3.86 7.68 20.16
CA ASP A 10 -3.50 9.10 20.21
C ASP A 10 -2.98 9.58 18.86
N PHE A 11 -3.56 10.64 18.32
CA PHE A 11 -3.14 11.22 17.05
C PHE A 11 -2.18 12.40 17.25
N VAL A 12 -1.02 12.33 16.60
CA VAL A 12 -0.02 13.40 16.57
C VAL A 12 0.22 13.86 15.14
N ALA A 13 -0.02 15.13 14.86
CA ALA A 13 0.34 15.72 13.57
C ALA A 13 1.75 16.31 13.65
N VAL A 14 2.62 15.90 12.73
CA VAL A 14 4.00 16.39 12.61
C VAL A 14 4.19 17.02 11.24
N ASN A 15 4.63 18.26 11.17
CA ASN A 15 4.90 18.94 9.90
C ASN A 15 5.97 20.02 10.04
N THR A 16 6.66 20.32 8.95
CA THR A 16 7.55 21.48 8.79
C THR A 16 6.78 22.73 8.35
N ASP A 17 5.52 22.58 7.92
CA ASP A 17 4.63 23.65 7.49
C ASP A 17 3.62 23.96 8.59
N ALA A 18 3.75 25.15 9.20
CA ALA A 18 2.90 25.60 10.30
C ALA A 18 1.44 25.82 9.86
N GLN A 19 1.20 26.25 8.61
CA GLN A 19 -0.14 26.48 8.10
C GLN A 19 -0.88 25.16 7.89
N ALA A 20 -0.21 24.17 7.29
CA ALA A 20 -0.77 22.83 7.13
C ALA A 20 -1.04 22.19 8.49
N LEU A 21 -0.15 22.39 9.45
CA LEU A 21 -0.29 21.87 10.82
C LEU A 21 -1.48 22.52 11.56
N ALA A 22 -1.69 23.81 11.36
CA ALA A 22 -2.85 24.52 11.95
C ALA A 22 -4.18 23.93 11.47
N GLY A 23 -4.27 23.54 10.19
CA GLY A 23 -5.44 22.90 9.61
C GLY A 23 -5.68 21.45 10.01
N SER A 24 -4.76 20.81 10.73
CA SER A 24 -4.92 19.43 11.20
C SER A 24 -5.90 19.35 12.37
N ASN A 25 -6.71 18.28 12.43
CA ASN A 25 -7.63 17.97 13.53
C ASN A 25 -6.97 17.18 14.68
N ALA A 26 -5.65 16.90 14.59
CA ALA A 26 -4.92 16.22 15.66
C ALA A 26 -4.90 17.05 16.95
N THR A 27 -5.08 16.38 18.09
CA THR A 27 -5.03 17.01 19.41
C THR A 27 -3.61 17.44 19.79
N LYS A 28 -2.62 16.64 19.36
CA LYS A 28 -1.19 16.92 19.55
C LYS A 28 -0.57 17.31 18.22
N LYS A 29 0.19 18.41 18.18
CA LYS A 29 0.82 18.95 16.96
C LYS A 29 2.26 19.35 17.23
N ILE A 30 3.17 18.92 16.37
CA ILE A 30 4.59 19.28 16.43
C ILE A 30 5.01 19.98 15.14
N ASN A 31 5.44 21.22 15.21
CA ASN A 31 6.10 21.91 14.11
C ASN A 31 7.60 21.65 14.19
N ILE A 32 8.11 20.75 13.35
CA ILE A 32 9.52 20.36 13.36
C ILE A 32 10.40 21.27 12.51
N GLY A 33 11.65 21.48 12.93
CA GLY A 33 12.66 22.24 12.19
C GLY A 33 12.30 23.71 12.05
N LEU A 34 11.81 24.33 13.09
CA LEU A 34 11.33 25.71 13.07
C LEU A 34 12.47 26.71 12.74
N ASN A 35 13.70 26.46 13.22
CA ASN A 35 14.86 27.30 12.90
C ASN A 35 15.28 27.15 11.45
N LEU A 36 15.15 25.93 10.89
CA LEU A 36 15.57 25.61 9.52
C LEU A 36 14.54 26.09 8.49
N THR A 37 13.24 25.83 8.74
CA THR A 37 12.17 26.06 7.77
C THR A 37 11.36 27.32 8.01
N LYS A 38 11.43 27.89 9.20
CA LYS A 38 10.59 29.02 9.66
C LYS A 38 9.09 28.74 9.51
N GLY A 39 8.69 27.46 9.57
CA GLY A 39 7.32 27.04 9.39
C GLY A 39 6.79 27.07 7.95
N LEU A 40 7.67 27.22 6.95
CA LEU A 40 7.32 27.34 5.53
C LEU A 40 7.38 26.01 4.76
N GLY A 41 7.56 24.90 5.46
CA GLY A 41 7.64 23.57 4.88
C GLY A 41 9.04 23.18 4.39
N ALA A 42 9.18 21.93 3.93
CA ALA A 42 10.45 21.36 3.49
C ALA A 42 10.72 21.48 1.98
N TRP A 43 9.97 22.30 1.25
CA TRP A 43 10.12 22.58 -0.20
C TRP A 43 10.32 21.33 -1.07
N ALA A 44 9.62 20.26 -0.77
CA ALA A 44 9.77 18.95 -1.42
C ALA A 44 11.21 18.38 -1.39
N ASN A 45 12.03 18.81 -0.42
CA ASN A 45 13.39 18.33 -0.20
C ASN A 45 13.46 17.42 1.03
N PRO A 46 13.68 16.10 0.87
CA PRO A 46 13.75 15.15 1.99
C PRO A 46 14.87 15.45 2.99
N GLU A 47 16.00 16.02 2.54
CA GLU A 47 17.11 16.39 3.44
C GLU A 47 16.72 17.52 4.40
N VAL A 48 15.88 18.45 3.96
CA VAL A 48 15.31 19.48 4.85
C VAL A 48 14.38 18.83 5.87
N GLY A 49 13.52 17.90 5.44
CA GLY A 49 12.65 17.15 6.34
C GLY A 49 13.42 16.35 7.39
N ARG A 50 14.49 15.65 6.99
CA ARG A 50 15.38 14.89 7.88
C ARG A 50 15.98 15.78 8.96
N LYS A 51 16.66 16.86 8.54
CA LYS A 51 17.30 17.81 9.46
C LYS A 51 16.28 18.48 10.39
N SER A 52 15.06 18.73 9.92
CA SER A 52 13.98 19.29 10.73
C SER A 52 13.55 18.32 11.85
N ALA A 53 13.50 17.03 11.59
CA ALA A 53 13.21 16.03 12.61
C ALA A 53 14.38 15.90 13.61
N GLU A 54 15.62 15.95 13.13
CA GLU A 54 16.81 15.93 13.98
C GLU A 54 16.88 17.15 14.90
N GLU A 55 16.55 18.34 14.39
CA GLU A 55 16.47 19.59 15.18
C GLU A 55 15.45 19.46 16.32
N SER A 56 14.32 18.80 16.06
CA SER A 56 13.22 18.69 17.01
C SER A 56 13.19 17.34 17.74
N SER A 57 14.35 16.66 17.86
CA SER A 57 14.45 15.31 18.41
C SER A 57 13.89 15.18 19.82
N ASP A 58 14.11 16.17 20.67
CA ASP A 58 13.69 16.14 22.08
C ASP A 58 12.15 16.25 22.21
N ASP A 59 11.52 17.10 21.39
CA ASP A 59 10.07 17.22 21.33
C ASP A 59 9.44 15.93 20.82
N ILE A 60 10.03 15.31 19.79
CA ILE A 60 9.58 14.05 19.22
C ILE A 60 9.70 12.92 20.25
N LYS A 61 10.85 12.80 20.93
CA LYS A 61 11.04 11.77 21.98
C LYS A 61 10.08 11.96 23.14
N THR A 62 9.85 13.21 23.56
CA THR A 62 8.87 13.51 24.61
C THR A 62 7.46 13.07 24.20
N MET A 63 7.11 13.23 22.94
CA MET A 63 5.81 12.83 22.41
C MET A 63 5.64 11.31 22.30
N LEU A 64 6.75 10.60 22.11
CA LEU A 64 6.78 9.14 22.01
C LEU A 64 6.89 8.44 23.38
N MET A 65 7.16 9.17 24.46
CA MET A 65 7.23 8.58 25.79
C MET A 65 5.92 7.86 26.13
N ASP A 66 6.05 6.73 26.82
CA ASP A 66 4.94 5.89 27.29
C ASP A 66 4.11 5.21 26.19
N ALA A 67 4.59 5.22 24.93
CA ALA A 67 3.98 4.45 23.84
C ALA A 67 4.59 3.05 23.76
N ASP A 68 3.75 2.02 23.71
CA ASP A 68 4.16 0.64 23.43
C ASP A 68 4.33 0.38 21.94
N MET A 69 3.53 1.08 21.13
CA MET A 69 3.50 0.97 19.67
C MET A 69 3.26 2.34 19.02
N VAL A 70 3.88 2.55 17.87
CA VAL A 70 3.65 3.74 17.05
C VAL A 70 3.38 3.38 15.60
N PHE A 71 2.32 3.95 15.06
CA PHE A 71 2.06 3.97 13.63
C PHE A 71 2.59 5.27 13.04
N VAL A 72 3.53 5.18 12.13
CA VAL A 72 4.00 6.34 11.38
C VAL A 72 3.34 6.32 10.01
N THR A 73 2.49 7.30 9.72
CA THR A 73 1.79 7.41 8.44
C THR A 73 2.30 8.62 7.67
N ALA A 74 2.69 8.43 6.43
CA ALA A 74 3.19 9.51 5.58
C ALA A 74 3.01 9.21 4.10
N GLY A 75 2.82 10.25 3.30
CA GLY A 75 2.96 10.17 1.86
C GLY A 75 4.44 10.27 1.45
N MET A 76 4.89 9.29 0.66
CA MET A 76 6.30 9.16 0.28
C MET A 76 6.65 9.90 -1.00
N TRP A 77 6.34 11.19 -1.06
CA TRP A 77 6.67 12.04 -2.22
C TRP A 77 7.01 13.48 -1.85
N GLY A 78 6.80 13.86 -0.58
CA GLY A 78 7.07 15.20 -0.06
C GLY A 78 8.42 15.29 0.65
N GLY A 79 8.81 16.50 1.03
CA GLY A 79 10.02 16.72 1.81
C GLY A 79 9.88 16.24 3.26
N THR A 80 8.76 16.58 3.92
CA THR A 80 8.53 16.24 5.33
C THR A 80 8.33 14.74 5.50
N GLY A 81 7.35 14.13 4.81
CA GLY A 81 7.06 12.70 4.94
C GLY A 81 8.27 11.83 4.59
N THR A 82 8.87 12.06 3.41
CA THR A 82 10.01 11.26 2.93
C THR A 82 11.28 11.44 3.79
N GLY A 83 11.47 12.63 4.37
CA GLY A 83 12.70 12.96 5.12
C GLY A 83 12.59 12.81 6.63
N ALA A 84 11.52 13.31 7.24
CA ALA A 84 11.37 13.32 8.69
C ALA A 84 10.87 11.99 9.25
N ALA A 85 9.97 11.32 8.53
CA ALA A 85 9.35 10.11 9.05
C ALA A 85 10.36 8.97 9.33
N PRO A 86 11.43 8.69 8.50
CA PRO A 86 12.47 7.73 8.85
C PRO A 86 13.19 8.06 10.17
N VAL A 87 13.42 9.34 10.43
CA VAL A 87 14.12 9.80 11.65
C VAL A 87 13.23 9.58 12.89
N ILE A 88 11.94 9.92 12.77
CA ILE A 88 10.95 9.72 13.84
C ILE A 88 10.83 8.23 14.17
N ALA A 89 10.72 7.39 13.15
CA ALA A 89 10.63 5.94 13.33
C ALA A 89 11.89 5.36 13.97
N GLN A 90 13.06 5.81 13.55
CA GLN A 90 14.32 5.38 14.17
C GLN A 90 14.35 5.73 15.66
N MET A 91 13.93 6.95 16.03
CA MET A 91 13.84 7.38 17.43
C MET A 91 12.89 6.47 18.23
N ALA A 92 11.71 6.17 17.68
CA ALA A 92 10.75 5.27 18.33
C ALA A 92 11.34 3.88 18.54
N ARG A 93 11.99 3.32 17.53
CA ARG A 93 12.63 2.00 17.60
C ARG A 93 13.78 1.97 18.60
N GLU A 94 14.61 3.02 18.65
CA GLU A 94 15.69 3.17 19.64
C GLU A 94 15.17 3.23 21.09
N MET A 95 13.93 3.72 21.28
CA MET A 95 13.21 3.71 22.55
C MET A 95 12.56 2.34 22.89
N GLY A 96 12.67 1.33 22.01
CA GLY A 96 12.07 0.00 22.19
C GLY A 96 10.58 -0.08 21.86
N ILE A 97 10.03 0.95 21.21
CA ILE A 97 8.62 1.05 20.81
C ILE A 97 8.44 0.27 19.50
N LEU A 98 7.42 -0.61 19.43
CA LEU A 98 7.08 -1.30 18.19
C LEU A 98 6.69 -0.28 17.12
N THR A 99 7.48 -0.21 16.05
CA THR A 99 7.33 0.84 15.03
C THR A 99 6.82 0.26 13.73
N VAL A 100 5.58 0.60 13.40
CA VAL A 100 4.89 0.14 12.19
C VAL A 100 4.65 1.33 11.25
N TRP A 101 5.02 1.15 10.00
CA TRP A 101 4.81 2.16 8.97
C TRP A 101 3.69 1.77 8.03
N VAL A 102 2.75 2.69 7.85
CA VAL A 102 1.69 2.58 6.86
C VAL A 102 1.79 3.77 5.92
N VAL A 103 2.35 3.54 4.74
CA VAL A 103 2.70 4.61 3.81
C VAL A 103 2.08 4.42 2.44
N THR A 104 1.84 5.54 1.75
CA THR A 104 1.35 5.50 0.39
C THR A 104 2.43 5.85 -0.62
N LYS A 105 2.43 5.16 -1.76
CA LYS A 105 3.20 5.56 -2.94
C LYS A 105 2.38 6.54 -3.80
N PRO A 106 3.05 7.50 -4.44
CA PRO A 106 2.37 8.45 -5.30
C PRO A 106 1.71 7.75 -6.49
N PHE A 107 0.71 8.36 -7.06
CA PHE A 107 0.16 7.94 -8.34
C PHE A 107 1.20 8.05 -9.46
N SER A 108 1.13 7.17 -10.44
CA SER A 108 2.03 7.17 -11.59
C SER A 108 1.97 8.47 -12.42
N PHE A 109 0.80 9.13 -12.46
CA PHE A 109 0.61 10.42 -13.13
C PHE A 109 1.24 11.61 -12.40
N GLU A 110 1.60 11.49 -11.11
CA GLU A 110 2.27 12.56 -10.36
C GLU A 110 3.72 12.79 -10.80
N GLY A 111 4.26 11.91 -11.61
CA GLY A 111 5.50 12.06 -12.32
C GLY A 111 6.69 11.29 -11.73
N LYS A 112 7.65 10.98 -12.60
CA LYS A 112 8.79 10.12 -12.31
C LYS A 112 9.66 10.61 -11.16
N ARG A 113 9.79 11.94 -10.97
CA ARG A 113 10.59 12.51 -9.89
C ARG A 113 10.02 12.20 -8.51
N ARG A 114 8.68 12.34 -8.34
CA ARG A 114 8.01 11.98 -7.09
C ARG A 114 8.12 10.49 -6.80
N PHE A 115 7.94 9.68 -7.83
CA PHE A 115 8.06 8.23 -7.71
C PHE A 115 9.49 7.81 -7.30
N ALA A 116 10.53 8.38 -7.91
CA ALA A 116 11.92 8.13 -7.54
C ALA A 116 12.23 8.54 -6.08
N SER A 117 11.74 9.73 -5.67
CA SER A 117 11.87 10.18 -4.28
C SER A 117 11.16 9.25 -3.29
N ALA A 118 9.99 8.71 -3.68
CA ALA A 118 9.28 7.74 -2.86
C ALA A 118 10.08 6.44 -2.67
N LEU A 119 10.66 5.91 -3.74
CA LEU A 119 11.50 4.71 -3.68
C LEU A 119 12.72 4.91 -2.78
N GLU A 120 13.42 6.02 -2.94
CA GLU A 120 14.57 6.35 -2.09
C GLU A 120 14.17 6.49 -0.61
N GLY A 121 13.00 7.10 -0.34
CA GLY A 121 12.45 7.18 1.01
C GLY A 121 12.14 5.79 1.58
N LEU A 122 11.50 4.92 0.81
CA LEU A 122 11.18 3.54 1.22
C LEU A 122 12.45 2.72 1.52
N GLU A 123 13.51 2.87 0.73
CA GLU A 123 14.79 2.19 1.01
C GLU A 123 15.43 2.65 2.34
N ARG A 124 15.39 3.96 2.61
CA ARG A 124 15.88 4.49 3.89
C ARG A 124 15.08 3.99 5.09
N MET A 125 13.79 3.74 4.89
CA MET A 125 12.88 3.27 5.93
C MET A 125 13.18 1.87 6.43
N LYS A 126 13.60 0.96 5.57
CA LYS A 126 13.86 -0.43 5.94
C LYS A 126 14.76 -0.58 7.16
N ALA A 127 15.75 0.32 7.32
CA ALA A 127 16.64 0.29 8.45
C ALA A 127 16.03 0.86 9.75
N SER A 128 14.92 1.60 9.64
CA SER A 128 14.39 2.44 10.72
C SER A 128 13.09 1.91 11.32
N VAL A 129 12.53 0.81 10.79
CA VAL A 129 11.21 0.29 11.22
C VAL A 129 11.27 -1.19 11.54
N ASP A 130 10.29 -1.65 12.32
CA ASP A 130 10.04 -3.07 12.54
C ASP A 130 9.25 -3.66 11.38
N THR A 131 8.21 -2.96 10.95
CA THR A 131 7.31 -3.41 9.89
C THR A 131 6.89 -2.25 8.99
N LEU A 132 6.88 -2.51 7.68
CA LEU A 132 6.47 -1.58 6.64
C LEU A 132 5.27 -2.13 5.86
N ILE A 133 4.18 -1.40 5.84
CA ILE A 133 2.99 -1.64 5.01
C ILE A 133 2.94 -0.56 3.93
N VAL A 134 3.02 -0.96 2.67
CA VAL A 134 3.01 -0.03 1.54
C VAL A 134 1.69 -0.14 0.79
N ILE A 135 1.03 0.99 0.58
CA ILE A 135 -0.22 1.09 -0.16
C ILE A 135 0.06 1.86 -1.47
N PRO A 136 0.09 1.18 -2.62
CA PRO A 136 0.27 1.85 -3.90
C PRO A 136 -1.02 2.55 -4.32
N ASN A 137 -0.99 3.89 -4.45
CA ASN A 137 -2.18 4.64 -4.87
C ASN A 137 -2.73 4.18 -6.22
N ASP A 138 -1.87 3.73 -7.14
CA ASP A 138 -2.29 3.22 -8.44
C ASP A 138 -3.21 1.98 -8.37
N LYS A 139 -3.16 1.21 -7.27
CA LYS A 139 -4.01 0.04 -7.10
C LYS A 139 -5.50 0.40 -6.94
N ILE A 140 -5.79 1.65 -6.55
CA ILE A 140 -7.17 2.14 -6.47
C ILE A 140 -7.88 2.08 -7.82
N PHE A 141 -7.13 2.20 -8.95
CA PHE A 141 -7.70 2.10 -10.29
C PHE A 141 -8.31 0.73 -10.63
N ASN A 142 -7.98 -0.31 -9.83
CA ASN A 142 -8.55 -1.65 -9.99
C ASN A 142 -9.96 -1.77 -9.40
N ILE A 143 -10.35 -0.82 -8.53
CA ILE A 143 -11.61 -0.89 -7.77
C ILE A 143 -12.54 0.30 -7.99
N ILE A 144 -12.08 1.35 -8.69
CA ILE A 144 -12.89 2.55 -8.95
C ILE A 144 -13.51 2.53 -10.36
N ASP A 145 -14.67 3.18 -10.48
CA ASP A 145 -15.34 3.41 -11.75
C ASP A 145 -14.73 4.55 -12.55
N LYS A 146 -14.94 4.54 -13.87
CA LYS A 146 -14.55 5.65 -14.77
C LYS A 146 -15.19 7.00 -14.42
N LYS A 147 -16.26 6.99 -13.63
CA LYS A 147 -16.98 8.19 -13.17
C LYS A 147 -16.47 8.71 -11.82
N THR A 148 -15.60 7.97 -11.14
CA THR A 148 -15.06 8.35 -9.83
C THR A 148 -14.23 9.64 -9.95
N THR A 149 -14.56 10.63 -9.14
CA THR A 149 -13.85 11.91 -9.11
C THR A 149 -12.52 11.77 -8.36
N PHE A 150 -11.56 12.68 -8.61
CA PHE A 150 -10.30 12.71 -7.86
C PHE A 150 -10.52 12.82 -6.35
N LYS A 151 -11.49 13.64 -5.89
CA LYS A 151 -11.81 13.77 -4.47
C LYS A 151 -12.23 12.42 -3.87
N GLN A 152 -13.06 11.67 -4.57
CA GLN A 152 -13.49 10.33 -4.14
C GLN A 152 -12.32 9.35 -4.13
N ALA A 153 -11.47 9.34 -5.16
CA ALA A 153 -10.30 8.47 -5.23
C ALA A 153 -9.33 8.72 -4.06
N PHE A 154 -9.02 9.99 -3.74
CA PHE A 154 -8.20 10.32 -2.57
C PHE A 154 -8.88 9.93 -1.26
N SER A 155 -10.18 10.17 -1.10
CA SER A 155 -10.92 9.72 0.08
C SER A 155 -10.89 8.20 0.25
N MET A 156 -10.87 7.43 -0.84
CA MET A 156 -10.73 5.98 -0.78
C MET A 156 -9.33 5.55 -0.30
N ILE A 157 -8.27 6.24 -0.75
CA ILE A 157 -6.91 5.99 -0.26
C ILE A 157 -6.80 6.29 1.24
N ASP A 158 -7.38 7.41 1.68
CA ASP A 158 -7.42 7.76 3.09
C ASP A 158 -8.13 6.69 3.94
N LYS A 159 -9.19 6.09 3.40
CA LYS A 159 -9.88 4.96 4.04
C LYS A 159 -9.03 3.70 4.08
N ILE A 160 -8.29 3.39 3.02
CA ILE A 160 -7.39 2.23 2.99
C ILE A 160 -6.29 2.40 4.03
N LEU A 161 -5.72 3.62 4.16
CA LEU A 161 -4.77 3.95 5.22
C LEU A 161 -5.39 3.79 6.60
N LEU A 162 -6.63 4.28 6.78
CA LEU A 162 -7.36 4.12 8.04
C LEU A 162 -7.55 2.64 8.38
N LEU A 163 -8.03 1.84 7.43
CA LEU A 163 -8.21 0.40 7.61
C LEU A 163 -6.88 -0.29 7.93
N GLY A 164 -5.77 0.18 7.33
CA GLY A 164 -4.43 -0.33 7.59
C GLY A 164 -4.00 -0.15 9.05
N VAL A 165 -4.29 0.99 9.64
CA VAL A 165 -4.02 1.26 11.06
C VAL A 165 -5.06 0.58 11.95
N GLN A 166 -6.34 0.72 11.60
CA GLN A 166 -7.46 0.18 12.37
C GLN A 166 -7.40 -1.34 12.48
N GLY A 167 -7.07 -2.04 11.38
CA GLY A 167 -7.01 -3.50 11.36
C GLY A 167 -6.02 -4.08 12.38
N ILE A 168 -4.94 -3.35 12.67
CA ILE A 168 -3.96 -3.76 13.68
C ILE A 168 -4.33 -3.20 15.05
N SER A 169 -4.78 -1.94 15.11
CA SER A 169 -5.19 -1.29 16.37
C SER A 169 -6.36 -2.00 17.03
N ASP A 170 -7.39 -2.38 16.27
CA ASP A 170 -8.56 -3.11 16.78
C ASP A 170 -8.14 -4.43 17.48
N LEU A 171 -7.11 -5.12 16.97
CA LEU A 171 -6.62 -6.37 17.56
C LEU A 171 -5.99 -6.18 18.95
N ILE A 172 -5.50 -4.97 19.22
CA ILE A 172 -4.81 -4.64 20.48
C ILE A 172 -5.80 -4.05 21.48
N VAL A 173 -6.66 -3.14 21.02
CA VAL A 173 -7.48 -2.27 21.89
C VAL A 173 -8.84 -2.86 22.19
N ARG A 174 -9.43 -3.59 21.22
CA ARG A 174 -10.76 -4.16 21.41
C ARG A 174 -10.68 -5.51 22.11
N PRO A 175 -11.27 -5.67 23.30
CA PRO A 175 -11.35 -6.96 23.92
C PRO A 175 -12.21 -7.89 23.04
N GLY A 176 -11.64 -9.00 22.62
CA GLY A 176 -12.33 -10.06 21.90
C GLY A 176 -12.63 -11.23 22.83
N ASP A 177 -13.41 -12.19 22.36
CA ASP A 177 -13.62 -13.46 23.08
C ASP A 177 -12.39 -14.35 23.01
N ILE A 178 -11.62 -14.22 21.92
CA ILE A 178 -10.28 -14.78 21.79
C ILE A 178 -9.35 -13.63 21.45
N ASN A 179 -8.63 -13.20 22.49
CA ASN A 179 -7.72 -12.07 22.38
C ASN A 179 -6.38 -12.47 21.78
N ILE A 180 -5.83 -11.58 20.98
CA ILE A 180 -4.43 -11.64 20.55
C ILE A 180 -3.64 -10.74 21.49
N ASP A 181 -2.65 -11.30 22.18
CA ASP A 181 -1.81 -10.52 23.09
C ASP A 181 -0.90 -9.57 22.32
N PHE A 182 -0.64 -8.39 22.90
CA PHE A 182 0.30 -7.43 22.32
C PHE A 182 1.71 -8.05 22.13
N ALA A 183 2.10 -8.97 23.00
CA ALA A 183 3.36 -9.68 22.88
C ALA A 183 3.43 -10.53 21.60
N ASP A 184 2.33 -11.15 21.20
CA ASP A 184 2.23 -11.93 19.97
C ASP A 184 2.31 -11.04 18.72
N ILE A 185 1.61 -9.90 18.76
CA ILE A 185 1.69 -8.91 17.68
C ILE A 185 3.12 -8.38 17.55
N LYS A 186 3.75 -8.05 18.69
CA LYS A 186 5.14 -7.60 18.73
C LYS A 186 6.09 -8.64 18.16
N MET A 187 5.90 -9.93 18.50
CA MET A 187 6.71 -11.04 18.00
C MET A 187 6.60 -11.20 16.48
N ILE A 188 5.40 -11.15 15.93
CA ILE A 188 5.15 -11.29 14.47
C ILE A 188 5.67 -10.09 13.69
N MET A 189 5.55 -8.88 14.24
CA MET A 189 5.82 -7.64 13.52
C MET A 189 7.25 -7.11 13.74
N SER A 190 7.93 -7.47 14.83
CA SER A 190 9.29 -6.97 15.10
C SER A 190 10.29 -7.51 14.09
N GLY A 191 10.97 -6.61 13.37
CA GLY A 191 11.99 -6.97 12.39
C GLY A 191 11.47 -7.70 11.15
N ALA A 192 10.17 -7.72 10.93
CA ALA A 192 9.54 -8.42 9.79
C ALA A 192 9.74 -7.70 8.46
N TRP A 193 10.16 -6.42 8.47
CA TRP A 193 10.49 -5.56 7.33
C TRP A 193 9.32 -5.23 6.42
N THR A 194 8.52 -6.20 6.03
CA THR A 194 7.37 -6.02 5.15
C THR A 194 6.20 -6.81 5.69
N ALA A 195 5.05 -6.16 5.80
CA ALA A 195 3.79 -6.81 6.06
C ALA A 195 2.80 -6.49 4.93
N LEU A 196 1.96 -7.46 4.64
CA LEU A 196 0.80 -7.30 3.78
C LEU A 196 -0.44 -7.38 4.66
N LEU A 197 -1.37 -6.45 4.42
CA LEU A 197 -2.61 -6.36 5.16
C LEU A 197 -3.79 -6.59 4.23
N GLY A 198 -4.51 -7.69 4.44
CA GLY A 198 -5.76 -7.99 3.80
C GLY A 198 -6.93 -7.74 4.75
N ILE A 199 -7.90 -6.92 4.35
CA ILE A 199 -9.15 -6.75 5.11
C ILE A 199 -10.29 -6.85 4.13
N TRP A 200 -11.27 -7.69 4.46
CA TRP A 200 -12.47 -7.80 3.67
C TRP A 200 -13.70 -8.14 4.52
N TYR A 201 -14.85 -7.85 3.94
CA TYR A 201 -16.16 -8.10 4.53
C TYR A 201 -16.91 -9.12 3.69
N GLY A 202 -17.62 -10.03 4.32
CA GLY A 202 -18.45 -11.02 3.67
C GLY A 202 -19.88 -11.00 4.22
N GLU A 203 -20.83 -11.24 3.34
CA GLU A 203 -22.26 -11.32 3.64
C GLU A 203 -22.83 -12.62 3.07
N GLY A 204 -23.94 -13.12 3.62
CA GLY A 204 -24.64 -14.29 3.12
C GLY A 204 -24.14 -15.61 3.68
N GLU A 205 -24.43 -16.72 2.99
CA GLU A 205 -24.24 -18.09 3.50
C GLU A 205 -22.77 -18.49 3.66
N ASN A 206 -21.89 -18.01 2.76
CA ASN A 206 -20.44 -18.31 2.79
C ASN A 206 -19.62 -17.10 3.23
N ARG A 207 -20.18 -16.18 4.01
CA ARG A 207 -19.63 -14.87 4.35
C ARG A 207 -18.18 -14.92 4.86
N ALA A 208 -17.85 -15.86 5.73
CA ALA A 208 -16.51 -15.95 6.33
C ALA A 208 -15.45 -16.44 5.34
N VAL A 209 -15.79 -17.45 4.51
CA VAL A 209 -14.90 -17.97 3.45
C VAL A 209 -14.68 -16.91 2.36
N ASP A 210 -15.75 -16.23 1.94
CA ASP A 210 -15.68 -15.19 0.92
C ASP A 210 -14.86 -13.98 1.42
N ALA A 211 -15.06 -13.59 2.68
CA ALA A 211 -14.25 -12.56 3.32
C ALA A 211 -12.77 -12.96 3.37
N ALA A 212 -12.44 -14.19 3.79
CA ALA A 212 -11.07 -14.68 3.86
C ALA A 212 -10.40 -14.72 2.48
N ARG A 213 -11.07 -15.29 1.47
CA ARG A 213 -10.54 -15.35 0.09
C ARG A 213 -10.27 -13.95 -0.47
N ARG A 214 -11.22 -13.03 -0.31
CA ARG A 214 -11.05 -11.66 -0.78
C ARG A 214 -10.03 -10.85 0.02
N ALA A 215 -9.80 -11.17 1.29
CA ALA A 215 -8.73 -10.60 2.08
C ALA A 215 -7.35 -11.07 1.58
N VAL A 216 -7.24 -12.34 1.21
CA VAL A 216 -6.04 -12.94 0.61
C VAL A 216 -5.76 -12.38 -0.78
N ASP A 217 -6.78 -12.36 -1.65
CA ASP A 217 -6.68 -11.90 -3.05
C ASP A 217 -6.96 -10.41 -3.19
N ASN A 218 -6.72 -9.63 -2.14
CA ASN A 218 -7.04 -8.21 -2.12
C ASN A 218 -6.32 -7.46 -3.27
N PRO A 219 -7.05 -6.84 -4.22
CA PRO A 219 -6.47 -6.15 -5.37
C PRO A 219 -5.62 -4.93 -4.99
N LEU A 220 -5.70 -4.47 -3.74
CA LEU A 220 -4.91 -3.36 -3.20
C LEU A 220 -3.52 -3.79 -2.74
N LEU A 221 -3.28 -5.10 -2.58
CA LEU A 221 -1.96 -5.62 -2.21
C LEU A 221 -0.95 -5.48 -3.37
N GLU A 222 0.31 -5.21 -3.02
CA GLU A 222 1.41 -5.19 -4.00
C GLU A 222 1.85 -6.58 -4.42
N ALA A 223 1.67 -7.55 -3.54
CA ALA A 223 2.11 -8.93 -3.73
C ALA A 223 1.08 -9.91 -3.15
N SER A 224 1.24 -11.18 -3.50
CA SER A 224 0.48 -12.27 -2.90
C SER A 224 0.88 -12.49 -1.43
N LEU A 225 -0.04 -13.00 -0.64
CA LEU A 225 0.22 -13.47 0.72
C LEU A 225 0.91 -14.84 0.76
N ASP A 226 1.14 -15.47 -0.42
CA ASP A 226 1.68 -16.81 -0.52
C ASP A 226 3.06 -16.94 0.14
N GLY A 227 3.21 -17.99 0.94
CA GLY A 227 4.47 -18.32 1.59
C GLY A 227 4.83 -17.42 2.77
N ALA A 228 3.87 -16.67 3.33
CA ALA A 228 4.06 -15.94 4.56
C ALA A 228 4.38 -16.91 5.70
N LYS A 229 5.40 -16.60 6.51
CA LYS A 229 5.84 -17.45 7.63
C LYS A 229 5.21 -17.05 8.96
N SER A 230 4.61 -15.87 9.05
CA SER A 230 3.88 -15.44 10.24
C SER A 230 2.63 -14.69 9.81
N ILE A 231 1.50 -15.09 10.37
CA ILE A 231 0.20 -14.56 10.01
C ILE A 231 -0.60 -14.26 11.28
N ILE A 232 -1.18 -13.08 11.33
CA ILE A 232 -2.27 -12.76 12.25
C ILE A 232 -3.56 -12.88 11.44
N PHE A 233 -4.46 -13.73 11.90
CA PHE A 233 -5.78 -13.94 11.31
C PHE A 233 -6.85 -13.58 12.33
N ALA A 234 -7.63 -12.54 12.06
CA ALA A 234 -8.69 -12.09 12.96
C ALA A 234 -10.04 -12.07 12.27
N VAL A 235 -11.04 -12.57 12.98
CA VAL A 235 -12.43 -12.62 12.53
C VAL A 235 -13.28 -11.76 13.45
N THR A 236 -14.04 -10.82 12.88
CA THR A 236 -15.05 -10.05 13.60
C THR A 236 -16.42 -10.37 13.02
N GLY A 237 -17.38 -10.75 13.85
CA GLY A 237 -18.74 -11.05 13.42
C GLY A 237 -19.74 -10.73 14.53
N GLY A 238 -21.03 -10.85 14.20
CA GLY A 238 -22.11 -10.73 15.17
C GLY A 238 -22.25 -12.00 16.03
N ASP A 239 -23.25 -11.99 16.91
CA ASP A 239 -23.63 -13.13 17.75
C ASP A 239 -24.11 -14.36 16.96
N ASP A 240 -24.36 -14.19 15.67
CA ASP A 240 -24.71 -15.23 14.70
C ASP A 240 -23.49 -15.92 14.05
N LEU A 241 -22.25 -15.51 14.37
CA LEU A 241 -21.02 -16.14 13.88
C LEU A 241 -20.82 -17.53 14.48
N THR A 242 -20.66 -18.53 13.61
CA THR A 242 -20.51 -19.92 14.03
C THR A 242 -19.06 -20.40 14.04
N PRO A 243 -18.69 -21.39 14.89
CA PRO A 243 -17.35 -21.98 14.86
C PRO A 243 -16.99 -22.63 13.51
N MET A 244 -17.97 -23.14 12.78
CA MET A 244 -17.75 -23.75 11.47
C MET A 244 -17.31 -22.70 10.44
N GLU A 245 -17.94 -21.53 10.43
CA GLU A 245 -17.55 -20.42 9.55
C GLU A 245 -16.11 -19.97 9.82
N VAL A 246 -15.71 -19.84 11.08
CA VAL A 246 -14.34 -19.49 11.46
C VAL A 246 -13.35 -20.57 11.02
N GLN A 247 -13.69 -21.86 11.19
CA GLN A 247 -12.85 -22.96 10.75
C GLN A 247 -12.69 -23.00 9.22
N GLU A 248 -13.74 -22.74 8.46
CA GLU A 248 -13.67 -22.70 7.00
C GLU A 248 -12.86 -21.51 6.50
N ALA A 249 -12.98 -20.36 7.13
CA ALA A 249 -12.17 -19.19 6.84
C ALA A 249 -10.68 -19.42 7.17
N SER A 250 -10.36 -20.10 8.28
CA SER A 250 -8.96 -20.41 8.65
C SER A 250 -8.29 -21.33 7.63
N ARG A 251 -9.00 -22.29 7.05
CA ARG A 251 -8.46 -23.16 6.00
C ARG A 251 -7.99 -22.38 4.77
N VAL A 252 -8.71 -21.33 4.39
CA VAL A 252 -8.29 -20.45 3.27
C VAL A 252 -6.94 -19.80 3.56
N VAL A 253 -6.70 -19.41 4.81
CA VAL A 253 -5.43 -18.81 5.23
C VAL A 253 -4.31 -19.87 5.30
N GLU A 254 -4.62 -21.06 5.83
CA GLU A 254 -3.67 -22.17 5.90
C GLU A 254 -3.20 -22.65 4.52
N GLU A 255 -4.07 -22.62 3.50
CA GLU A 255 -3.74 -23.04 2.13
C GLU A 255 -2.67 -22.17 1.47
N ILE A 256 -2.55 -20.89 1.85
CA ILE A 256 -1.59 -19.94 1.27
C ILE A 256 -0.34 -19.74 2.12
N ALA A 257 -0.42 -20.07 3.41
CA ALA A 257 0.68 -19.91 4.34
C ALA A 257 1.84 -20.88 4.01
N ASP A 258 3.06 -20.52 4.46
CA ASP A 258 4.16 -21.49 4.50
C ASP A 258 3.74 -22.69 5.39
N PRO A 259 4.08 -23.95 5.03
CA PRO A 259 3.72 -25.12 5.85
C PRO A 259 4.21 -25.06 7.32
N GLU A 260 5.27 -24.30 7.57
CA GLU A 260 5.82 -24.07 8.92
C GLU A 260 5.40 -22.69 9.48
N ALA A 261 4.38 -22.06 8.90
CA ALA A 261 3.95 -20.73 9.33
C ALA A 261 3.40 -20.72 10.74
N MET A 262 3.75 -19.68 11.49
CA MET A 262 3.11 -19.35 12.74
C MET A 262 1.83 -18.56 12.44
N ILE A 263 0.67 -19.14 12.76
CA ILE A 263 -0.63 -18.47 12.61
C ILE A 263 -1.19 -18.17 14.00
N ILE A 264 -1.36 -16.89 14.30
CA ILE A 264 -2.03 -16.42 15.51
C ILE A 264 -3.41 -15.96 15.09
N TRP A 265 -4.43 -16.45 15.77
CA TRP A 265 -5.80 -16.12 15.45
C TRP A 265 -6.54 -15.48 16.62
N GLY A 266 -7.47 -14.59 16.29
CA GLY A 266 -8.33 -13.93 17.24
C GLY A 266 -9.75 -13.79 16.73
N MET A 267 -10.68 -13.60 17.65
CA MET A 267 -12.09 -13.43 17.34
C MET A 267 -12.71 -12.35 18.23
N THR A 268 -13.52 -11.49 17.62
CA THR A 268 -14.25 -10.43 18.29
C THR A 268 -15.70 -10.48 17.90
N PHE A 269 -16.60 -10.46 18.88
CA PHE A 269 -18.02 -10.26 18.64
C PHE A 269 -18.36 -8.76 18.69
N ASP A 270 -19.08 -8.31 17.68
CA ASP A 270 -19.57 -6.92 17.58
C ASP A 270 -20.98 -6.97 16.96
N GLU A 271 -21.98 -6.60 17.72
CA GLU A 271 -23.39 -6.66 17.30
C GLU A 271 -23.68 -5.91 15.99
N SER A 272 -22.82 -4.95 15.64
CA SER A 272 -22.95 -4.18 14.40
C SER A 272 -22.68 -5.04 13.15
N TYR A 273 -22.08 -6.23 13.30
CA TYR A 273 -21.76 -7.19 12.24
C TYR A 273 -22.79 -8.33 12.10
N HIS A 274 -24.01 -8.16 12.66
CA HIS A 274 -25.06 -9.18 12.45
C HIS A 274 -25.35 -9.41 10.95
N GLY A 275 -25.20 -10.66 10.50
CA GLY A 275 -25.31 -11.04 9.06
C GLY A 275 -24.05 -10.76 8.23
N GLU A 276 -23.02 -10.15 8.79
CA GLU A 276 -21.77 -9.79 8.12
C GLU A 276 -20.56 -10.33 8.92
N VAL A 277 -19.47 -10.61 8.22
CA VAL A 277 -18.19 -11.00 8.84
C VAL A 277 -17.08 -10.15 8.27
N LYS A 278 -16.21 -9.61 9.12
CA LYS A 278 -14.97 -8.96 8.74
C LYS A 278 -13.81 -9.90 9.01
N VAL A 279 -12.97 -10.13 8.00
CA VAL A 279 -11.71 -10.86 8.12
C VAL A 279 -10.56 -9.88 7.96
N THR A 280 -9.62 -9.92 8.90
CA THR A 280 -8.38 -9.15 8.88
C THR A 280 -7.20 -10.13 8.90
N ILE A 281 -6.30 -9.99 7.92
CA ILE A 281 -5.09 -10.80 7.79
C ILE A 281 -3.89 -9.88 7.76
N VAL A 282 -2.94 -10.09 8.66
CA VAL A 282 -1.62 -9.43 8.63
C VAL A 282 -0.58 -10.51 8.40
N ALA A 283 0.05 -10.51 7.25
CA ALA A 283 1.04 -11.51 6.87
C ALA A 283 2.44 -10.88 6.81
N THR A 284 3.42 -11.57 7.37
CA THR A 284 4.81 -11.09 7.51
C THR A 284 5.80 -12.20 7.22
N TRP A 285 7.11 -11.87 7.24
CA TRP A 285 8.20 -12.83 7.10
C TRP A 285 8.14 -13.65 5.81
N PHE A 286 8.05 -12.93 4.68
CA PHE A 286 8.06 -13.55 3.36
C PHE A 286 9.45 -14.04 2.97
N PRO A 287 9.57 -15.07 2.08
CA PRO A 287 10.84 -15.46 1.50
C PRO A 287 11.56 -14.29 0.83
N ASP A 288 12.90 -14.27 0.86
CA ASP A 288 13.74 -13.19 0.32
C ASP A 288 13.44 -12.86 -1.15
N ILE A 289 13.01 -13.85 -1.94
CA ILE A 289 12.64 -13.66 -3.34
C ILE A 289 11.41 -12.77 -3.47
N VAL A 290 10.41 -12.98 -2.60
CA VAL A 290 9.18 -12.18 -2.56
C VAL A 290 9.48 -10.78 -2.06
N GLN A 291 10.26 -10.64 -1.00
CA GLN A 291 10.71 -9.34 -0.49
C GLN A 291 11.49 -8.56 -1.54
N THR A 292 12.38 -9.23 -2.28
CA THR A 292 13.16 -8.61 -3.36
C THR A 292 12.30 -8.24 -4.57
N SER A 293 11.26 -9.01 -4.90
CA SER A 293 10.33 -8.68 -5.98
C SER A 293 9.42 -7.50 -5.63
N MET A 294 8.90 -7.46 -4.41
CA MET A 294 8.14 -6.31 -3.89
C MET A 294 8.93 -5.00 -4.02
N ILE A 295 10.25 -5.07 -3.81
CA ILE A 295 11.15 -3.92 -3.93
C ILE A 295 11.52 -3.63 -5.40
N LYS A 296 11.76 -4.66 -6.22
CA LYS A 296 12.12 -4.51 -7.65
C LYS A 296 10.94 -4.06 -8.50
N ASP A 297 9.74 -4.52 -8.23
CA ASP A 297 8.54 -4.00 -8.89
C ASP A 297 8.25 -2.55 -8.50
N MET A 298 8.79 -2.10 -7.36
CA MET A 298 8.86 -0.68 -7.03
C MET A 298 9.71 0.15 -8.01
N GLY A 299 10.70 -0.44 -8.71
CA GLY A 299 11.68 0.29 -9.53
C GLY A 299 11.75 -0.06 -11.03
N THR A 300 11.25 -1.19 -11.45
CA THR A 300 11.45 -1.66 -12.83
C THR A 300 10.15 -1.94 -13.58
N LYS A 301 9.41 -0.92 -13.96
CA LYS A 301 8.87 -0.97 -15.33
C LYS A 301 10.09 -0.87 -16.23
N ARG A 302 10.64 -2.04 -16.60
CA ARG A 302 11.57 -2.21 -17.69
C ARG A 302 11.00 -1.39 -18.85
N THR A 303 11.58 -0.22 -19.10
CA THR A 303 11.31 0.53 -20.33
C THR A 303 11.56 -0.45 -21.45
N LYS A 304 10.48 -0.96 -22.05
CA LYS A 304 10.60 -1.63 -23.34
C LYS A 304 11.30 -0.60 -24.20
N ARG A 305 12.58 -0.82 -24.50
CA ARG A 305 13.32 -0.01 -25.48
C ARG A 305 12.39 0.20 -26.65
N SER A 306 12.13 1.44 -26.98
CA SER A 306 11.20 1.78 -28.04
C SER A 306 11.64 1.05 -29.31
N PHE A 307 10.70 0.69 -30.15
CA PHE A 307 10.97 0.05 -31.42
C PHE A 307 12.04 0.82 -32.24
N THR A 308 12.08 2.14 -32.09
CA THR A 308 13.09 3.05 -32.67
C THR A 308 14.50 2.84 -32.13
N GLU A 309 14.72 2.55 -30.82
CA GLU A 309 16.06 2.26 -30.29
C GLU A 309 16.59 0.89 -30.72
N ARG A 310 15.73 -0.09 -31.02
CA ARG A 310 16.13 -1.37 -31.60
C ARG A 310 16.54 -1.23 -33.04
N MET A 311 15.87 -0.37 -33.81
CA MET A 311 16.25 -0.08 -35.18
C MET A 311 17.61 0.63 -35.30
N TRP A 312 17.95 1.52 -34.32
CA TRP A 312 19.27 2.18 -34.31
C TRP A 312 20.41 1.24 -33.91
N ALA A 313 20.18 0.35 -32.94
CA ALA A 313 21.22 -0.61 -32.51
C ALA A 313 21.54 -1.69 -33.56
N SER A 314 20.54 -2.13 -34.35
CA SER A 314 20.77 -3.07 -35.45
C SER A 314 21.35 -2.43 -36.72
N GLY A 315 21.34 -1.08 -36.83
CA GLY A 315 21.91 -0.34 -37.96
C GLY A 315 23.41 -0.04 -37.84
N MET A 316 24.03 -0.31 -36.71
CA MET A 316 25.44 -0.01 -36.48
C MET A 316 26.40 -1.20 -36.67
N GLU A 317 25.90 -2.43 -36.80
CA GLU A 317 26.76 -3.59 -36.98
C GLU A 317 27.08 -3.94 -38.44
N ASN A 318 26.57 -3.17 -39.43
CA ASN A 318 26.84 -3.48 -40.85
C ASN A 318 27.26 -2.24 -41.67
N ARG A 319 28.33 -1.55 -41.25
CA ARG A 319 29.01 -0.56 -42.09
C ARG A 319 30.53 -0.77 -42.11
N GLY A 320 30.93 -1.81 -42.79
CA GLY A 320 32.24 -1.90 -43.43
C GLY A 320 32.04 -2.00 -44.93
N SER A 321 32.50 -1.00 -45.66
CA SER A 321 32.76 -0.84 -47.11
C SER A 321 31.68 -0.16 -47.98
N ALA A 322 32.02 1.07 -48.34
CA ALA A 322 31.96 1.74 -49.65
C ALA A 322 30.60 1.94 -50.38
N ARG A 323 30.17 3.15 -50.52
CA ARG A 323 30.16 3.98 -51.75
C ARG A 323 29.14 5.09 -51.70
N THR A 324 29.57 6.24 -52.09
CA THR A 324 28.87 7.52 -52.31
C THR A 324 27.65 7.39 -53.24
N GLY A 325 26.49 7.86 -52.76
CA GLY A 325 25.28 8.08 -53.51
C GLY A 325 24.39 9.07 -52.77
N THR A 326 24.06 10.19 -53.45
CA THR A 326 23.37 11.33 -52.96
C THR A 326 21.91 11.03 -52.53
N GLY A 327 21.48 11.59 -51.45
CA GLY A 327 20.20 11.34 -50.72
C GLY A 327 18.92 11.84 -51.39
N ALA A 328 18.76 11.72 -52.69
CA ALA A 328 17.53 12.15 -53.41
C ALA A 328 16.68 10.96 -53.95
N ASP A 329 17.17 9.72 -53.91
CA ASP A 329 16.50 8.59 -54.57
C ASP A 329 15.66 7.68 -53.67
N TYR A 330 15.50 8.01 -52.39
CA TYR A 330 14.73 7.17 -51.44
C TYR A 330 13.29 7.63 -51.15
N VAL A 331 12.86 8.79 -51.71
CA VAL A 331 11.51 9.28 -51.47
C VAL A 331 10.47 8.87 -52.54
N ASN A 332 10.92 8.42 -53.70
CA ASN A 332 10.03 8.11 -54.83
C ASN A 332 9.74 6.63 -55.09
N ARG A 333 10.05 5.74 -54.10
CA ARG A 333 9.79 4.29 -54.24
C ARG A 333 8.76 3.71 -53.30
N ALA A 334 8.03 4.58 -52.56
CA ALA A 334 7.04 4.14 -51.60
C ALA A 334 5.58 4.45 -52.03
N MET A 335 5.35 4.83 -53.28
CA MET A 335 4.01 5.18 -53.76
C MET A 335 3.44 4.37 -54.94
N ASP A 336 4.12 3.30 -55.39
CA ASP A 336 3.59 2.42 -56.43
C ASP A 336 3.67 0.96 -55.99
N ASP A 337 2.68 0.50 -55.21
CA ASP A 337 2.21 -0.90 -55.19
C ASP A 337 0.80 -0.93 -54.56
N GLU A 338 -0.17 -0.52 -55.32
CA GLU A 338 -1.57 -0.92 -55.17
C GLU A 338 -1.76 -2.28 -55.84
N GLY A 339 -2.25 -3.22 -55.09
CA GLY A 339 -2.86 -4.40 -55.68
C GLY A 339 -2.50 -5.74 -55.15
N VAL A 340 -2.94 -6.09 -53.93
CA VAL A 340 -3.40 -7.47 -53.61
C VAL A 340 -4.49 -7.41 -52.59
N GLN A 341 -5.72 -7.63 -53.04
CA GLN A 341 -6.87 -7.97 -52.18
C GLN A 341 -6.65 -9.39 -51.64
N SER A 342 -6.41 -9.51 -50.36
CA SER A 342 -6.61 -10.76 -49.63
C SER A 342 -7.73 -10.53 -48.62
N GLN A 343 -8.86 -11.18 -48.90
CA GLN A 343 -10.01 -11.32 -48.03
C GLN A 343 -9.55 -11.98 -46.71
N VAL A 344 -9.51 -11.21 -45.63
CA VAL A 344 -9.38 -11.75 -44.27
C VAL A 344 -10.82 -12.03 -43.80
N HIS A 345 -11.16 -13.30 -43.70
CA HIS A 345 -12.32 -13.78 -42.96
C HIS A 345 -12.12 -13.35 -41.50
N VAL A 346 -12.92 -12.38 -41.04
CA VAL A 346 -13.07 -12.05 -39.64
C VAL A 346 -14.03 -13.08 -39.07
N GLU A 347 -13.51 -14.13 -38.45
CA GLU A 347 -14.27 -14.90 -37.47
C GLU A 347 -14.66 -13.96 -36.33
N GLN A 348 -15.93 -13.66 -36.24
CA GLN A 348 -16.52 -13.04 -35.06
C GLN A 348 -16.38 -14.00 -33.88
N GLN A 349 -15.31 -13.87 -33.11
CA GLN A 349 -15.25 -14.37 -31.76
C GLN A 349 -16.29 -13.58 -30.96
N GLN A 350 -17.32 -14.29 -30.56
CA GLN A 350 -18.32 -13.82 -29.58
C GLN A 350 -17.56 -13.30 -28.35
N GLN A 351 -17.73 -12.03 -28.08
CA GLN A 351 -17.31 -11.43 -26.80
C GLN A 351 -18.02 -12.18 -25.69
N PRO A 352 -17.30 -12.62 -24.63
CA PRO A 352 -17.96 -13.10 -23.44
C PRO A 352 -18.80 -11.96 -22.87
N THR A 353 -20.05 -12.27 -22.58
CA THR A 353 -20.99 -11.41 -21.89
C THR A 353 -20.36 -10.88 -20.62
N ARG A 354 -20.20 -9.55 -20.57
CA ARG A 354 -19.86 -8.81 -19.37
C ARG A 354 -21.01 -8.93 -18.39
N ASP A 355 -20.87 -9.82 -17.44
CA ASP A 355 -21.57 -9.81 -16.14
C ASP A 355 -20.63 -10.46 -15.12
N GLU A 356 -19.44 -9.92 -14.95
CA GLU A 356 -18.70 -9.98 -13.71
C GLU A 356 -18.67 -8.54 -13.19
N ASP A 357 -19.73 -8.18 -12.48
CA ASP A 357 -19.75 -7.01 -11.61
C ASP A 357 -18.62 -7.20 -10.60
N PHE A 358 -17.53 -6.42 -10.78
CA PHE A 358 -16.54 -6.21 -9.73
C PHE A 358 -17.28 -5.52 -8.58
N GLU A 359 -17.79 -6.30 -7.66
CA GLU A 359 -18.56 -5.80 -6.54
C GLU A 359 -17.68 -4.87 -5.69
N THR A 360 -18.06 -3.61 -5.69
CA THR A 360 -17.49 -2.62 -4.78
C THR A 360 -17.61 -3.13 -3.35
N PRO A 361 -16.53 -3.11 -2.54
CA PRO A 361 -16.59 -3.56 -1.15
C PRO A 361 -17.79 -2.98 -0.39
N ALA A 362 -18.46 -3.78 0.46
CA ALA A 362 -19.68 -3.40 1.15
C ALA A 362 -19.55 -2.10 1.95
N PHE A 363 -18.38 -1.84 2.55
CA PHE A 363 -18.08 -0.60 3.26
C PHE A 363 -18.07 0.65 2.37
N LEU A 364 -17.79 0.48 1.07
CA LEU A 364 -17.84 1.57 0.10
C LEU A 364 -19.26 1.83 -0.39
N ARG A 365 -20.12 0.78 -0.43
CA ARG A 365 -21.53 0.91 -0.86
C ARG A 365 -22.37 1.71 0.14
N LYS A 366 -22.21 1.51 1.44
CA LYS A 366 -22.98 2.21 2.49
C LYS A 366 -22.81 3.74 2.48
N LYS A 367 -21.70 4.26 1.95
CA LYS A 367 -21.40 5.70 1.96
C LYS A 367 -21.57 6.38 0.59
N LEU A 368 -21.84 5.64 -0.48
CA LEU A 368 -22.21 6.21 -1.79
C LEU A 368 -23.74 6.40 -1.92
N ALA A 369 -24.51 5.81 -1.00
CA ALA A 369 -25.98 5.89 -0.93
C ALA A 369 -26.50 6.96 0.07
N SER A 370 -25.62 7.63 0.80
CA SER A 370 -25.90 8.79 1.66
C SER A 370 -25.23 10.06 1.08
#